data_44c58144bdbb8331d958454647ac7b93
#
_entry.id   44c58144bdbb8331d958454647ac7b93
#
_cell.length_a   1.000
_cell.length_b   1.000
_cell.length_c   1.000
_cell.angle_alpha   90.00
_cell.angle_beta   90.00
_cell.angle_gamma   90.00
#
_symmetry.space_group_name_H-M   'P 1'
#
loop_
_entity.id
_entity.type
_entity.pdbx_description
1 polymer ?
#
loop_
_entity_poly.entity_id
_entity_poly.type
_entity_poly.pdbx_seq_one_letter_code
_entity_poly.pdbx_strand_id
1 'polypeptide(L)'
;MKEKKISQVTVSGIVGIVLCILFIPIIIINLILIIGSYTSPEEIPGVLGFRPVIVLSGSMEPAIQTGDMILLHKADSSQLKEGDVICYLVSGKAITHRIVEITTGEDGQTRYITQGDDNNTADQQAVTADQIQGIWKGIRIGGLGDFVMFMQSTTGMIL
;
A
#
# COMPACT_ATOMS: atom_id res chain seq x y z
N MET A 1 -44.49 3.65 40.12
CA MET A 1 -43.10 3.28 39.79
C MET A 1 -43.12 2.57 38.44
N LYS A 2 -42.56 3.20 37.39
CA LYS A 2 -42.43 2.56 36.05
C LYS A 2 -41.16 1.74 36.06
N GLU A 3 -41.30 0.42 36.04
CA GLU A 3 -40.14 -0.47 35.81
C GLU A 3 -39.57 -0.19 34.45
N LYS A 4 -38.28 0.16 34.44
CA LYS A 4 -37.47 0.35 33.24
C LYS A 4 -37.18 -1.04 32.66
N LYS A 5 -37.95 -1.45 31.65
CA LYS A 5 -37.74 -2.70 30.89
C LYS A 5 -36.38 -2.61 30.22
N ILE A 6 -35.37 -3.22 30.84
CA ILE A 6 -34.07 -3.43 30.20
C ILE A 6 -34.33 -4.40 29.04
N SER A 7 -34.26 -3.89 27.80
CA SER A 7 -34.41 -4.73 26.61
C SER A 7 -33.23 -5.73 26.64
N GLN A 8 -33.55 -7.02 26.76
CA GLN A 8 -32.55 -8.07 26.58
C GLN A 8 -32.09 -8.02 25.15
N VAL A 9 -30.80 -7.69 24.94
CA VAL A 9 -30.18 -7.77 23.62
C VAL A 9 -30.14 -9.26 23.26
N THR A 10 -30.91 -9.65 22.25
CA THR A 10 -30.93 -11.02 21.78
C THR A 10 -29.57 -11.39 21.18
N VAL A 11 -29.20 -12.68 21.20
CA VAL A 11 -27.94 -13.20 20.61
C VAL A 11 -27.79 -12.70 19.17
N SER A 12 -28.85 -12.69 18.40
CA SER A 12 -28.89 -12.14 17.03
C SER A 12 -28.53 -10.64 16.98
N GLY A 13 -28.99 -9.85 17.95
CA GLY A 13 -28.61 -8.43 18.05
C GLY A 13 -27.15 -8.22 18.36
N ILE A 14 -26.56 -9.06 19.24
CA ILE A 14 -25.13 -9.01 19.57
C ILE A 14 -24.30 -9.34 18.32
N VAL A 15 -24.65 -10.42 17.60
CA VAL A 15 -23.97 -10.82 16.37
C VAL A 15 -24.05 -9.70 15.34
N GLY A 16 -25.21 -9.06 15.15
CA GLY A 16 -25.37 -7.94 14.24
C GLY A 16 -24.47 -6.75 14.60
N ILE A 17 -24.37 -6.39 15.87
CA ILE A 17 -23.50 -5.31 16.35
C ILE A 17 -22.03 -5.65 16.08
N VAL A 18 -21.59 -6.88 16.37
CA VAL A 18 -20.21 -7.33 16.12
C VAL A 18 -19.86 -7.25 14.62
N LEU A 19 -20.77 -7.72 13.75
CA LEU A 19 -20.59 -7.62 12.31
C LEU A 19 -20.53 -6.16 11.84
N CYS A 20 -21.38 -5.28 12.35
CA CYS A 20 -21.31 -3.86 12.04
C CYS A 20 -19.98 -3.22 12.45
N ILE A 21 -19.49 -3.51 13.67
CA ILE A 21 -18.19 -3.00 14.15
C ILE A 21 -17.06 -3.49 13.27
N LEU A 22 -17.14 -4.72 12.74
CA LEU A 22 -16.11 -5.29 11.87
C LEU A 22 -16.18 -4.72 10.44
N PHE A 23 -17.37 -4.68 9.83
CA PHE A 23 -17.50 -4.37 8.40
C PHE A 23 -17.59 -2.88 8.09
N ILE A 24 -18.17 -2.05 8.97
CA ILE A 24 -18.29 -0.61 8.71
C ILE A 24 -16.92 0.05 8.51
N PRO A 25 -15.88 -0.16 9.36
CA PRO A 25 -14.56 0.40 9.12
C PRO A 25 -13.94 -0.07 7.81
N ILE A 26 -14.11 -1.35 7.45
CA ILE A 26 -13.60 -1.91 6.19
C ILE A 26 -14.25 -1.21 4.99
N ILE A 27 -15.57 -1.01 5.01
CA ILE A 27 -16.31 -0.31 3.96
C ILE A 27 -15.85 1.15 3.84
N ILE A 28 -15.69 1.84 4.97
CA ILE A 28 -15.22 3.24 4.99
C ILE A 28 -13.82 3.34 4.38
N ILE A 29 -12.89 2.46 4.79
CA ILE A 29 -11.53 2.43 4.24
C ILE A 29 -11.57 2.19 2.74
N ASN A 30 -12.34 1.21 2.26
CA ASN A 30 -12.47 0.95 0.82
C ASN A 30 -13.02 2.16 0.06
N LEU A 31 -14.05 2.83 0.59
CA LEU A 31 -14.61 4.04 -0.03
C LEU A 31 -13.57 5.16 -0.11
N ILE A 32 -12.76 5.37 0.93
CA ILE A 32 -11.69 6.38 0.92
C ILE A 32 -10.66 6.03 -0.16
N LEU A 33 -10.23 4.76 -0.27
CA LEU A 33 -9.27 4.32 -1.28
C LEU A 33 -9.83 4.47 -2.71
N ILE A 34 -11.10 4.12 -2.92
CA ILE A 34 -11.78 4.28 -4.22
C ILE A 34 -11.86 5.76 -4.59
N ILE A 35 -12.35 6.61 -3.70
CA ILE A 35 -12.45 8.06 -3.96
C ILE A 35 -11.06 8.64 -4.25
N GLY A 36 -10.04 8.28 -3.44
CA GLY A 36 -8.66 8.70 -3.66
C GLY A 36 -8.12 8.30 -5.04
N SER A 37 -8.41 7.09 -5.51
CA SER A 37 -8.01 6.61 -6.83
C SER A 37 -8.62 7.44 -7.98
N TYR A 38 -9.85 7.96 -7.81
CA TYR A 38 -10.50 8.79 -8.83
C TYR A 38 -10.09 10.26 -8.75
N THR A 39 -9.82 10.78 -7.55
CA THR A 39 -9.50 12.20 -7.35
C THR A 39 -8.04 12.53 -7.57
N SER A 40 -7.15 11.56 -7.39
CA SER A 40 -5.70 11.72 -7.53
C SER A 40 -5.09 10.52 -8.27
N PRO A 41 -5.32 10.40 -9.59
CA PRO A 41 -4.87 9.24 -10.36
C PRO A 41 -3.34 9.14 -10.47
N GLU A 42 -2.61 10.21 -10.16
CA GLU A 42 -1.15 10.27 -10.14
C GLU A 42 -0.55 9.83 -8.80
N GLU A 43 -1.39 9.46 -7.83
CA GLU A 43 -0.95 8.99 -6.52
C GLU A 43 -1.53 7.62 -6.20
N ILE A 44 -0.77 6.80 -5.47
CA ILE A 44 -1.30 5.59 -4.86
C ILE A 44 -2.23 5.98 -3.71
N PRO A 45 -3.52 5.56 -3.75
CA PRO A 45 -4.47 5.94 -2.71
C PRO A 45 -4.05 5.38 -1.35
N GLY A 46 -4.32 6.15 -0.30
CA GLY A 46 -3.93 5.78 1.06
C GLY A 46 -4.90 6.28 2.12
N VAL A 47 -4.77 5.73 3.32
CA VAL A 47 -5.55 6.10 4.50
C VAL A 47 -4.61 6.35 5.67
N LEU A 48 -4.80 7.48 6.37
CA LEU A 48 -4.02 7.85 7.56
C LEU A 48 -2.50 7.84 7.35
N GLY A 49 -2.03 8.16 6.14
CA GLY A 49 -0.61 8.17 5.80
C GLY A 49 -0.03 6.80 5.41
N PHE A 50 -0.86 5.77 5.33
CA PHE A 50 -0.50 4.43 4.87
C PHE A 50 -1.06 4.16 3.48
N ARG A 51 -0.27 3.53 2.62
CA ARG A 51 -0.65 3.15 1.25
C ARG A 51 -0.43 1.65 1.06
N PRO A 52 -1.50 0.83 0.98
CA PRO A 52 -1.35 -0.60 0.68
C PRO A 52 -1.03 -0.80 -0.80
N VAL A 53 -0.04 -1.65 -1.07
CA VAL A 53 0.39 -2.00 -2.43
C VAL A 53 0.54 -3.51 -2.55
N ILE A 54 0.03 -4.09 -3.64
CA ILE A 54 0.20 -5.50 -3.98
C ILE A 54 1.45 -5.64 -4.84
N VAL A 55 2.31 -6.57 -4.48
CA VAL A 55 3.58 -6.86 -5.16
C VAL A 55 3.34 -7.86 -6.28
N LEU A 56 3.63 -7.45 -7.52
CA LEU A 56 3.33 -8.22 -8.71
C LEU A 56 4.55 -8.91 -9.33
N SER A 57 5.76 -8.62 -8.83
CA SER A 57 7.02 -9.17 -9.37
C SER A 57 8.02 -9.48 -8.27
N GLY A 58 8.98 -10.37 -8.56
CA GLY A 58 10.00 -10.81 -7.62
C GLY A 58 11.22 -9.90 -7.53
N SER A 59 11.24 -8.72 -8.14
CA SER A 59 12.43 -7.84 -8.18
C SER A 59 12.99 -7.46 -6.80
N MET A 60 12.19 -7.58 -5.75
CA MET A 60 12.57 -7.29 -4.36
C MET A 60 12.78 -8.55 -3.50
N GLU A 61 12.83 -9.74 -4.12
CA GLU A 61 13.11 -10.97 -3.39
C GLU A 61 14.57 -10.98 -2.89
N PRO A 62 14.83 -11.56 -1.70
CA PRO A 62 13.89 -12.24 -0.81
C PRO A 62 13.16 -11.32 0.18
N ALA A 63 13.44 -10.01 0.21
CA ALA A 63 12.89 -9.08 1.21
C ALA A 63 11.38 -8.92 1.08
N ILE A 64 10.88 -8.82 -0.16
CA ILE A 64 9.46 -8.71 -0.50
C ILE A 64 9.20 -9.72 -1.61
N GLN A 65 8.18 -10.56 -1.45
CA GLN A 65 7.85 -11.62 -2.40
C GLN A 65 6.67 -11.23 -3.29
N THR A 66 6.63 -11.81 -4.48
CA THR A 66 5.45 -11.73 -5.34
C THR A 66 4.21 -12.23 -4.58
N GLY A 67 3.07 -11.54 -4.72
CA GLY A 67 1.83 -11.89 -4.01
C GLY A 67 1.73 -11.30 -2.59
N ASP A 68 2.77 -10.67 -2.08
CA ASP A 68 2.68 -9.94 -0.81
C ASP A 68 1.83 -8.66 -0.96
N MET A 69 1.20 -8.27 0.13
CA MET A 69 0.73 -6.90 0.31
C MET A 69 1.69 -6.17 1.24
N ILE A 70 2.28 -5.09 0.78
CA ILE A 70 3.15 -4.21 1.57
C ILE A 70 2.42 -2.95 1.97
N LEU A 71 2.81 -2.38 3.11
CA LEU A 71 2.28 -1.12 3.60
C LEU A 71 3.36 -0.05 3.52
N LEU A 72 3.13 0.94 2.66
CA LEU A 72 3.99 2.10 2.53
C LEU A 72 3.57 3.17 3.53
N HIS A 73 4.56 3.89 4.04
CA HIS A 73 4.37 5.11 4.81
C HIS A 73 4.61 6.32 3.91
N LYS A 74 3.94 7.43 4.18
CA LYS A 74 4.27 8.70 3.51
C LYS A 74 5.76 9.01 3.70
N ALA A 75 6.48 9.24 2.61
CA ALA A 75 7.89 9.59 2.66
C ALA A 75 8.07 11.12 2.76
N ASP A 76 9.05 11.52 3.56
CA ASP A 76 9.66 12.84 3.46
C ASP A 76 10.95 12.67 2.66
N SER A 77 10.97 13.19 1.44
CA SER A 77 12.12 13.02 0.53
C SER A 77 13.42 13.56 1.11
N SER A 78 13.36 14.56 1.99
CA SER A 78 14.55 15.13 2.64
C SER A 78 15.21 14.20 3.67
N GLN A 79 14.50 13.15 4.10
CA GLN A 79 14.98 12.19 5.11
C GLN A 79 15.35 10.84 4.52
N LEU A 80 15.17 10.65 3.21
CA LEU A 80 15.52 9.42 2.53
C LEU A 80 17.05 9.25 2.47
N LYS A 81 17.47 8.00 2.61
CA LYS A 81 18.89 7.61 2.59
C LYS A 81 19.09 6.34 1.77
N GLU A 82 20.33 6.09 1.40
CA GLU A 82 20.73 4.83 0.80
C GLU A 82 20.35 3.64 1.70
N GLY A 83 19.87 2.59 1.07
CA GLY A 83 19.30 1.42 1.74
C GLY A 83 17.79 1.48 1.99
N ASP A 84 17.16 2.65 1.93
CA ASP A 84 15.70 2.76 2.06
C ASP A 84 15.01 2.14 0.84
N VAL A 85 13.88 1.46 1.09
CA VAL A 85 13.04 0.91 0.02
C VAL A 85 11.90 1.88 -0.23
N ILE A 86 11.84 2.42 -1.44
CA ILE A 86 10.82 3.38 -1.86
C ILE A 86 9.90 2.78 -2.93
N CYS A 87 8.65 3.21 -2.91
CA CYS A 87 7.73 2.99 -4.02
C CYS A 87 7.53 4.31 -4.76
N TYR A 88 7.63 4.27 -6.08
CA TYR A 88 7.51 5.43 -6.96
C TYR A 88 6.73 5.08 -8.22
N LEU A 89 6.22 6.10 -8.92
CA LEU A 89 5.45 5.93 -10.14
C LEU A 89 6.27 6.29 -11.38
N VAL A 90 6.28 5.38 -12.35
CA VAL A 90 6.82 5.62 -13.70
C VAL A 90 5.75 5.26 -14.71
N SER A 91 5.29 6.24 -15.48
CA SER A 91 4.24 6.04 -16.49
C SER A 91 2.99 5.32 -15.96
N GLY A 92 2.56 5.69 -14.74
CA GLY A 92 1.39 5.12 -14.06
C GLY A 92 1.59 3.72 -13.46
N LYS A 93 2.82 3.18 -13.51
CA LYS A 93 3.17 1.90 -12.87
C LYS A 93 3.91 2.14 -11.56
N ALA A 94 3.44 1.48 -10.51
CA ALA A 94 4.13 1.48 -9.22
C ALA A 94 5.33 0.52 -9.27
N ILE A 95 6.50 1.04 -8.92
CA ILE A 95 7.75 0.28 -8.80
C ILE A 95 8.22 0.43 -7.36
N THR A 96 8.65 -0.68 -6.75
CA THR A 96 9.20 -0.68 -5.39
C THR A 96 10.63 -1.22 -5.46
N HIS A 97 11.62 -0.36 -5.22
CA HIS A 97 13.02 -0.72 -5.26
C HIS A 97 13.79 -0.04 -4.13
N ARG A 98 15.02 -0.48 -3.89
CA ARG A 98 15.94 0.05 -2.89
C ARG A 98 16.76 1.19 -3.46
N ILE A 99 16.94 2.26 -2.70
CA ILE A 99 17.88 3.35 -3.02
C ILE A 99 19.29 2.80 -2.86
N VAL A 100 20.06 2.80 -3.92
CA VAL A 100 21.47 2.38 -3.94
C VAL A 100 22.43 3.56 -3.99
N GLU A 101 21.97 4.73 -4.49
CA GLU A 101 22.76 5.94 -4.55
C GLU A 101 21.83 7.16 -4.52
N ILE A 102 22.29 8.24 -3.87
CA ILE A 102 21.61 9.54 -3.90
C ILE A 102 22.59 10.55 -4.54
N THR A 103 22.14 11.20 -5.60
CA THR A 103 22.95 12.15 -6.36
C THR A 103 22.20 13.46 -6.57
N THR A 104 22.88 14.46 -7.13
CA THR A 104 22.27 15.74 -7.48
C THR A 104 22.33 15.90 -8.99
N GLY A 105 21.18 16.15 -9.61
CA GLY A 105 21.09 16.42 -11.05
C GLY A 105 21.70 17.78 -11.43
N GLU A 106 21.89 18.01 -12.71
CA GLU A 106 22.39 19.29 -13.24
C GLU A 106 21.49 20.49 -12.90
N ASP A 107 20.22 20.21 -12.63
CA ASP A 107 19.20 21.18 -12.19
C ASP A 107 19.23 21.46 -10.68
N GLY A 108 20.19 20.88 -9.95
CA GLY A 108 20.33 21.00 -8.50
C GLY A 108 19.33 20.17 -7.70
N GLN A 109 18.49 19.36 -8.35
CA GLN A 109 17.51 18.52 -7.65
C GLN A 109 18.11 17.17 -7.24
N THR A 110 17.65 16.66 -6.09
CA THR A 110 18.01 15.31 -5.63
C THR A 110 17.45 14.26 -6.56
N ARG A 111 18.28 13.29 -6.91
CA ARG A 111 17.97 12.12 -7.71
C ARG A 111 18.27 10.85 -6.91
N TYR A 112 17.39 9.87 -6.97
CA TYR A 112 17.56 8.59 -6.30
C TYR A 112 17.79 7.52 -7.36
N ILE A 113 18.94 6.86 -7.32
CA ILE A 113 19.23 5.68 -8.13
C ILE A 113 18.73 4.48 -7.34
N THR A 114 17.87 3.69 -7.96
CA THR A 114 17.22 2.55 -7.34
C THR A 114 17.61 1.24 -8.00
N GLN A 115 17.46 0.16 -7.24
CA GLN A 115 17.68 -1.20 -7.73
C GLN A 115 16.78 -2.18 -6.98
N GLY A 116 16.20 -3.13 -7.69
CA GLY A 116 15.52 -4.27 -7.07
C GLY A 116 16.53 -5.18 -6.39
N ASP A 117 16.16 -5.75 -5.23
CA ASP A 117 17.07 -6.60 -4.45
C ASP A 117 17.53 -7.86 -5.22
N ASP A 118 16.68 -8.38 -6.14
CA ASP A 118 16.99 -9.52 -7.02
C ASP A 118 17.51 -9.09 -8.41
N ASN A 119 17.68 -7.80 -8.66
CA ASN A 119 18.16 -7.30 -9.94
C ASN A 119 19.68 -7.23 -9.96
N ASN A 120 20.29 -7.56 -11.12
CA ASN A 120 21.76 -7.50 -11.29
C ASN A 120 22.30 -6.08 -11.55
N THR A 121 21.43 -5.13 -11.91
CA THR A 121 21.80 -3.77 -12.30
C THR A 121 20.84 -2.77 -11.71
N ALA A 122 21.34 -1.56 -11.43
CA ALA A 122 20.51 -0.44 -11.05
C ALA A 122 19.54 -0.02 -12.18
N ASP A 123 18.46 0.64 -11.80
CA ASP A 123 17.48 1.16 -12.73
C ASP A 123 18.09 2.25 -13.61
N GLN A 124 17.74 2.25 -14.90
CA GLN A 124 18.32 3.19 -15.87
C GLN A 124 17.91 4.64 -15.64
N GLN A 125 16.75 4.84 -15.03
CA GLN A 125 16.20 6.17 -14.78
C GLN A 125 16.27 6.49 -13.29
N ALA A 126 16.87 7.62 -12.97
CA ALA A 126 16.85 8.14 -11.61
C ALA A 126 15.45 8.62 -11.24
N VAL A 127 15.05 8.34 -10.01
CA VAL A 127 13.77 8.74 -9.45
C VAL A 127 13.86 10.14 -8.85
N THR A 128 12.85 10.96 -9.09
CA THR A 128 12.71 12.29 -8.50
C THR A 128 11.78 12.29 -7.29
N ALA A 129 11.88 13.30 -6.44
CA ALA A 129 11.09 13.37 -5.20
C ALA A 129 9.57 13.36 -5.44
N ASP A 130 9.11 13.97 -6.52
CA ASP A 130 7.69 14.04 -6.93
C ASP A 130 7.11 12.69 -7.38
N GLN A 131 7.95 11.78 -7.87
CA GLN A 131 7.54 10.43 -8.26
C GLN A 131 7.33 9.50 -7.05
N ILE A 132 7.93 9.84 -5.89
CA ILE A 132 7.93 8.96 -4.71
C ILE A 132 6.57 8.94 -4.04
N GLN A 133 6.00 7.76 -3.95
CA GLN A 133 4.69 7.50 -3.35
C GLN A 133 4.78 7.15 -1.86
N GLY A 134 5.90 6.61 -1.42
CA GLY A 134 6.10 6.26 -0.02
C GLY A 134 7.35 5.41 0.20
N ILE A 135 7.64 5.16 1.47
CA ILE A 135 8.74 4.31 1.95
C ILE A 135 8.18 3.04 2.60
N TRP A 136 8.77 1.90 2.29
CA TRP A 136 8.49 0.65 2.98
C TRP A 136 9.36 0.51 4.22
N LYS A 137 8.73 0.24 5.37
CA LYS A 137 9.39 0.09 6.68
C LYS A 137 9.27 -1.32 7.24
N GLY A 138 9.24 -2.33 6.37
CA GLY A 138 9.26 -3.73 6.77
C GLY A 138 7.88 -4.37 7.00
N ILE A 139 6.77 -3.62 6.90
CA ILE A 139 5.44 -4.20 7.07
C ILE A 139 5.01 -4.86 5.77
N ARG A 140 4.86 -6.19 5.80
CA ARG A 140 4.29 -6.99 4.71
C ARG A 140 3.36 -8.07 5.25
N ILE A 141 2.37 -8.43 4.48
CA ILE A 141 1.45 -9.53 4.75
C ILE A 141 1.57 -10.50 3.57
N GLY A 142 2.24 -11.65 3.83
CA GLY A 142 2.52 -12.65 2.80
C GLY A 142 1.26 -13.26 2.23
N GLY A 143 1.16 -13.33 0.90
CA GLY A 143 0.05 -13.93 0.17
C GLY A 143 -1.28 -13.17 0.23
N LEU A 144 -1.36 -12.05 0.99
CA LEU A 144 -2.61 -11.26 1.03
C LEU A 144 -2.90 -10.59 -0.32
N GLY A 145 -1.87 -10.20 -1.05
CA GLY A 145 -2.02 -9.67 -2.40
C GLY A 145 -2.63 -10.70 -3.35
N ASP A 146 -2.12 -11.95 -3.33
CA ASP A 146 -2.67 -13.04 -4.12
C ASP A 146 -4.14 -13.32 -3.77
N PHE A 147 -4.47 -13.33 -2.48
CA PHE A 147 -5.86 -13.50 -2.04
C PHE A 147 -6.76 -12.39 -2.55
N VAL A 148 -6.34 -11.13 -2.47
CA VAL A 148 -7.11 -9.98 -2.99
C VAL A 148 -7.29 -10.08 -4.50
N MET A 149 -6.22 -10.42 -5.25
CA MET A 149 -6.28 -10.60 -6.69
C MET A 149 -7.20 -11.78 -7.07
N PHE A 150 -7.14 -12.90 -6.32
CA PHE A 150 -8.06 -14.01 -6.50
C PHE A 150 -9.52 -13.58 -6.33
N MET A 151 -9.84 -12.86 -5.24
CA MET A 151 -11.20 -12.36 -4.98
C MET A 151 -11.73 -11.40 -6.06
N GLN A 152 -10.82 -10.68 -6.75
CA GLN A 152 -11.17 -9.78 -7.85
C GLN A 152 -11.20 -10.51 -9.22
N SER A 153 -10.74 -11.74 -9.28
CA SER A 153 -10.78 -12.55 -10.50
C SER A 153 -12.20 -13.06 -10.78
N THR A 154 -12.48 -13.39 -12.05
CA THR A 154 -13.77 -13.98 -12.45
C THR A 154 -14.07 -15.26 -11.66
N THR A 155 -13.06 -16.08 -11.38
CA THR A 155 -13.21 -17.32 -10.61
C THR A 155 -13.59 -17.05 -9.16
N GLY A 156 -12.93 -16.06 -8.52
CA GLY A 156 -13.21 -15.68 -7.13
C GLY A 156 -14.59 -15.02 -6.94
N MET A 157 -15.14 -14.38 -7.99
CA MET A 157 -16.47 -13.78 -7.93
C MET A 157 -17.63 -14.80 -8.11
N ILE A 158 -17.32 -16.01 -8.61
CA ILE A 158 -18.34 -17.06 -8.86
C ILE A 158 -18.44 -18.05 -7.69
N LEU A 159 -17.40 -18.15 -6.85
CA LEU A 159 -17.36 -19.00 -5.65
C LEU A 159 -17.92 -18.29 -4.43
#